data_458d36d2e211696f096cf0aa0c785422
#
_entry.id   458d36d2e211696f096cf0aa0c785422
#
_cell.length_a   1.000
_cell.length_b   1.000
_cell.length_c   1.000
_cell.angle_alpha   90.00
_cell.angle_beta   90.00
_cell.angle_gamma   90.00
#
_symmetry.space_group_name_H-M   'P 1'
#
loop_
_entity.id
_entity.type
_entity.pdbx_description
1 polymer ?
#
loop_
_entity_poly.entity_id
_entity_poly.type
_entity_poly.pdbx_seq_one_letter_code
_entity_poly.pdbx_strand_id
1 'polypeptide(L)'
;MDRMQSSATYRRSFKLSVLCAGIAFFTTSSLAAGSDLMQSASQITATGLAKQQDLPSLTGESAEPALARVPDSLTINQAVQRAIQWHPDIAEAVGKLLEQADQVDVAKAKYYPQISGGMNNGYSNSYSEKGYSPSFVLSVSQMLYDFGKVSSSVRSAEAGVAQQQANVLVSIDTVAHDTAAALVQVQGYQQLVKIAQEQLSALMKIGDLARQRNNEGAASLSDATQTDARIEGARTVLTQYQANLDRWRATLATYLGWPLVKKVSDDFPASLARSCDAAKSDDRTIPAVLAAWAQANEAQAKLDNANAQMLPTISLEPQVTHYLNNHYASSETLDRTQYSAWVKVEMPLYQGGGMTASRNAAANALTAANAAVNSARLKARQQLNESQSQSQSLALSLAIQARQQRLGEKTQELYQDQYLQLGTRPLLDVLNLSLIHI
;
A
#
# COMPACT_ATOMS: atom_id res chain seq x y z
N MET A 1 -18.30 -31.99 -44.54
CA MET A 1 -18.72 -32.70 -43.33
C MET A 1 -17.91 -32.15 -42.18
N ASP A 2 -18.57 -31.22 -41.53
CA ASP A 2 -18.75 -31.01 -40.06
C ASP A 2 -17.47 -30.78 -39.27
N ARG A 3 -17.27 -29.62 -38.69
CA ARG A 3 -18.07 -28.92 -37.70
C ARG A 3 -17.69 -27.42 -37.57
N MET A 4 -18.55 -26.58 -38.02
CA MET A 4 -18.76 -25.27 -37.43
C MET A 4 -19.61 -25.46 -36.19
N GLN A 5 -19.14 -24.96 -35.08
CA GLN A 5 -19.90 -24.54 -33.88
C GLN A 5 -18.86 -24.12 -32.86
N SER A 6 -18.86 -23.00 -32.26
CA SER A 6 -19.83 -22.16 -31.71
C SER A 6 -19.02 -21.11 -30.92
N SER A 7 -18.89 -19.89 -31.41
CA SER A 7 -18.45 -18.77 -30.61
C SER A 7 -19.62 -18.33 -29.71
N ALA A 8 -19.77 -19.04 -28.61
CA ALA A 8 -20.68 -18.61 -27.57
C ALA A 8 -20.17 -17.29 -26.97
N THR A 9 -20.94 -16.27 -27.21
CA THR A 9 -20.95 -14.98 -26.51
C THR A 9 -20.72 -15.16 -25.02
N TYR A 10 -19.49 -14.99 -24.57
CA TYR A 10 -19.17 -14.95 -23.16
C TYR A 10 -19.37 -13.52 -22.66
N ARG A 11 -20.64 -13.10 -22.56
CA ARG A 11 -21.07 -12.00 -21.69
C ARG A 11 -20.93 -12.48 -20.25
N ARG A 12 -19.74 -12.51 -19.73
CA ARG A 12 -19.54 -12.50 -18.29
C ARG A 12 -19.16 -11.09 -17.87
N SER A 13 -20.15 -10.43 -17.31
CA SER A 13 -19.89 -9.40 -16.31
C SER A 13 -18.86 -10.01 -15.34
N PHE A 14 -17.62 -9.57 -15.45
CA PHE A 14 -16.57 -9.86 -14.48
C PHE A 14 -17.00 -9.15 -13.20
N LYS A 15 -17.93 -9.78 -12.48
CA LYS A 15 -18.25 -9.36 -11.13
C LYS A 15 -16.97 -9.58 -10.34
N LEU A 16 -16.56 -8.57 -9.62
CA LEU A 16 -15.49 -8.50 -8.63
C LEU A 16 -15.45 -9.70 -7.64
N SER A 17 -16.42 -10.59 -7.71
CA SER A 17 -16.58 -11.81 -6.90
C SER A 17 -15.46 -12.85 -7.07
N VAL A 18 -14.56 -12.72 -8.05
CA VAL A 18 -13.42 -13.65 -8.18
C VAL A 18 -12.25 -13.24 -7.28
N LEU A 19 -12.11 -11.95 -6.95
CA LEU A 19 -11.13 -11.51 -5.94
C LEU A 19 -11.58 -11.87 -4.50
N CYS A 20 -12.90 -11.89 -4.24
CA CYS A 20 -13.45 -12.28 -2.93
C CYS A 20 -13.34 -13.78 -2.63
N ALA A 21 -13.31 -14.65 -3.64
CA ALA A 21 -13.28 -16.11 -3.43
C ALA A 21 -11.92 -16.65 -2.99
N GLY A 22 -10.83 -15.93 -3.27
CA GLY A 22 -9.48 -16.33 -2.85
C GLY A 22 -9.18 -16.06 -1.38
N ILE A 23 -9.85 -15.08 -0.79
CA ILE A 23 -9.64 -14.66 0.62
C ILE A 23 -10.58 -15.43 1.57
N ALA A 24 -11.71 -15.95 1.07
CA ALA A 24 -12.69 -16.68 1.88
C ALA A 24 -12.22 -18.07 2.34
N PHE A 25 -11.11 -18.61 1.83
CA PHE A 25 -10.62 -19.94 2.24
C PHE A 25 -9.73 -19.95 3.50
N PHE A 26 -9.49 -18.77 4.12
CA PHE A 26 -8.75 -18.68 5.39
C PHE A 26 -9.64 -18.72 6.66
N THR A 27 -10.94 -18.97 6.53
CA THR A 27 -11.90 -18.84 7.65
C THR A 27 -12.27 -20.13 8.34
N THR A 28 -11.43 -21.14 8.35
CA THR A 28 -11.68 -22.30 9.22
C THR A 28 -10.42 -22.68 10.00
N SER A 29 -10.14 -21.91 11.03
CA SER A 29 -9.73 -22.33 12.37
C SER A 29 -9.19 -21.14 13.20
N SER A 30 -9.99 -20.68 14.14
CA SER A 30 -9.62 -19.98 15.39
C SER A 30 -8.61 -18.81 15.29
N LEU A 31 -8.98 -17.70 14.63
CA LEU A 31 -8.24 -16.44 14.65
C LEU A 31 -9.23 -15.27 14.84
N ALA A 32 -9.82 -15.16 16.02
CA ALA A 32 -10.85 -14.15 16.29
C ALA A 32 -10.34 -12.69 16.37
N ALA A 33 -9.03 -12.43 16.29
CA ALA A 33 -8.48 -11.09 16.34
C ALA A 33 -7.76 -10.62 15.05
N GLY A 34 -7.43 -11.56 14.15
CA GLY A 34 -6.85 -11.24 12.83
C GLY A 34 -7.89 -11.20 11.70
N SER A 35 -9.11 -11.70 11.98
CA SER A 35 -10.17 -11.84 11.00
C SER A 35 -10.80 -10.51 10.59
N ASP A 36 -10.85 -9.52 11.48
CA ASP A 36 -11.52 -8.25 11.19
C ASP A 36 -10.72 -7.37 10.21
N LEU A 37 -9.39 -7.40 10.29
CA LEU A 37 -8.54 -6.66 9.34
C LEU A 37 -8.55 -7.31 7.95
N MET A 38 -8.58 -8.64 7.88
CA MET A 38 -8.65 -9.36 6.60
C MET A 38 -10.08 -9.38 6.02
N GLN A 39 -11.13 -9.39 6.84
CA GLN A 39 -12.50 -9.26 6.36
C GLN A 39 -12.78 -7.88 5.77
N SER A 40 -12.27 -6.80 6.37
CA SER A 40 -12.39 -5.47 5.80
C SER A 40 -11.65 -5.34 4.46
N ALA A 41 -10.47 -5.97 4.32
CA ALA A 41 -9.72 -5.98 3.07
C ALA A 41 -10.38 -6.80 1.95
N SER A 42 -11.10 -7.88 2.29
CA SER A 42 -11.77 -8.76 1.31
C SER A 42 -13.04 -8.16 0.68
N GLN A 43 -13.59 -7.12 1.26
CA GLN A 43 -14.82 -6.45 0.79
C GLN A 43 -14.53 -5.11 0.09
N ILE A 44 -13.29 -4.83 -0.27
CA ILE A 44 -12.91 -3.58 -0.90
C ILE A 44 -13.45 -3.52 -2.33
N THR A 45 -14.61 -2.90 -2.46
CA THR A 45 -15.11 -2.36 -3.75
C THR A 45 -14.93 -0.85 -3.71
N ALA A 46 -14.70 -0.21 -4.86
CA ALA A 46 -14.59 1.25 -4.92
C ALA A 46 -15.78 1.95 -4.22
N THR A 47 -17.00 1.44 -4.45
CA THR A 47 -18.23 1.93 -3.81
C THR A 47 -18.31 1.57 -2.32
N GLY A 48 -17.74 0.43 -1.91
CA GLY A 48 -17.67 0.02 -0.51
C GLY A 48 -16.70 0.87 0.28
N LEU A 49 -15.52 1.16 -0.28
CA LEU A 49 -14.51 2.03 0.33
C LEU A 49 -15.03 3.47 0.51
N ALA A 50 -15.73 4.01 -0.50
CA ALA A 50 -16.32 5.35 -0.41
C ALA A 50 -17.43 5.47 0.63
N LYS A 51 -18.10 4.37 0.99
CA LYS A 51 -19.19 4.32 1.99
C LYS A 51 -18.73 3.88 3.38
N GLN A 52 -17.53 3.35 3.54
CA GLN A 52 -17.00 2.97 4.83
C GLN A 52 -16.62 4.22 5.62
N GLN A 53 -17.39 4.52 6.67
CA GLN A 53 -17.17 5.66 7.57
C GLN A 53 -15.85 5.58 8.36
N ASP A 54 -15.17 4.43 8.32
CA ASP A 54 -13.94 4.15 9.09
C ASP A 54 -12.66 4.41 8.27
N LEU A 55 -12.77 4.78 6.99
CA LEU A 55 -11.62 5.16 6.18
C LEU A 55 -11.29 6.65 6.33
N PRO A 56 -10.03 7.05 6.16
CA PRO A 56 -9.65 8.44 6.18
C PRO A 56 -10.51 9.26 5.23
N SER A 57 -10.98 10.42 5.69
CA SER A 57 -11.81 11.32 4.89
C SER A 57 -11.06 11.76 3.63
N LEU A 58 -11.66 11.52 2.46
CA LEU A 58 -11.09 11.90 1.17
C LEU A 58 -11.21 13.41 0.88
N THR A 59 -11.88 14.17 1.74
CA THR A 59 -12.21 15.58 1.51
C THR A 59 -11.05 16.54 1.77
N GLY A 60 -9.84 16.04 2.10
CA GLY A 60 -8.67 16.89 2.34
C GLY A 60 -8.79 17.79 3.58
N GLU A 61 -9.98 17.97 4.15
CA GLU A 61 -10.13 18.42 5.51
C GLU A 61 -9.59 17.30 6.38
N SER A 62 -8.40 17.53 6.93
CA SER A 62 -7.98 16.82 8.12
C SER A 62 -9.11 17.03 9.15
N ALA A 63 -10.12 16.17 9.16
CA ALA A 63 -10.83 15.95 10.38
C ALA A 63 -9.68 15.65 11.35
N GLU A 64 -9.35 16.62 12.23
CA GLU A 64 -8.48 16.33 13.37
C GLU A 64 -9.00 15.00 13.89
N PRO A 65 -8.20 13.93 13.83
CA PRO A 65 -8.71 12.63 14.22
C PRO A 65 -9.27 12.88 15.62
N ALA A 66 -10.57 12.71 15.77
CA ALA A 66 -11.23 12.89 17.06
C ALA A 66 -10.31 12.17 18.03
N LEU A 67 -9.68 12.90 18.95
CA LEU A 67 -8.59 12.40 19.79
C LEU A 67 -9.10 11.14 20.47
N ALA A 68 -8.98 10.01 19.76
CA ALA A 68 -9.28 8.72 20.33
C ALA A 68 -8.36 8.65 21.54
N ARG A 69 -8.94 8.53 22.72
CA ARG A 69 -8.23 8.59 23.99
C ARG A 69 -7.03 7.66 23.89
N VAL A 70 -5.83 8.25 23.90
CA VAL A 70 -4.58 7.47 23.81
C VAL A 70 -4.60 6.43 24.93
N PRO A 71 -4.62 5.13 24.66
CA PRO A 71 -4.69 4.13 25.71
C PRO A 71 -3.42 4.18 26.57
N ASP A 72 -3.54 3.85 27.84
CA ASP A 72 -2.38 3.81 28.73
C ASP A 72 -1.39 2.71 28.36
N SER A 73 -1.86 1.62 27.76
CA SER A 73 -1.03 0.56 27.17
C SER A 73 -1.60 0.16 25.82
N LEU A 74 -0.79 0.21 24.76
CA LEU A 74 -1.17 -0.04 23.38
C LEU A 74 -0.77 -1.44 22.96
N THR A 75 -1.73 -2.22 22.44
CA THR A 75 -1.47 -3.53 21.83
C THR A 75 -1.17 -3.41 20.34
N ILE A 76 -0.50 -4.42 19.75
CA ILE A 76 -0.17 -4.44 18.33
C ILE A 76 -1.42 -4.36 17.44
N ASN A 77 -2.50 -5.07 17.80
CA ASN A 77 -3.75 -5.06 17.04
C ASN A 77 -4.40 -3.67 17.05
N GLN A 78 -4.46 -3.02 18.22
CA GLN A 78 -5.00 -1.67 18.34
C GLN A 78 -4.19 -0.66 17.55
N ALA A 79 -2.85 -0.76 17.57
CA ALA A 79 -1.97 0.11 16.82
C ALA A 79 -2.20 -0.03 15.31
N VAL A 80 -2.16 -1.26 14.81
CA VAL A 80 -2.34 -1.55 13.38
C VAL A 80 -3.74 -1.13 12.92
N GLN A 81 -4.80 -1.45 13.69
CA GLN A 81 -6.16 -1.03 13.35
C GLN A 81 -6.29 0.49 13.29
N ARG A 82 -5.72 1.21 14.26
CA ARG A 82 -5.72 2.67 14.27
C ARG A 82 -4.96 3.25 13.09
N ALA A 83 -3.78 2.72 12.76
CA ALA A 83 -2.98 3.18 11.63
C ALA A 83 -3.73 2.99 10.30
N ILE A 84 -4.35 1.83 10.07
CA ILE A 84 -5.13 1.57 8.85
C ILE A 84 -6.30 2.54 8.71
N GLN A 85 -6.97 2.90 9.80
CA GLN A 85 -8.10 3.82 9.77
C GLN A 85 -7.72 5.28 9.53
N TRP A 86 -6.49 5.65 9.82
CA TRP A 86 -6.10 7.07 9.82
C TRP A 86 -5.02 7.42 8.79
N HIS A 87 -4.15 6.49 8.39
CA HIS A 87 -2.92 6.82 7.67
C HIS A 87 -3.18 7.48 6.31
N PRO A 88 -2.54 8.64 6.01
CA PRO A 88 -2.77 9.38 4.77
C PRO A 88 -2.45 8.59 3.49
N ASP A 89 -1.47 7.68 3.52
CA ASP A 89 -1.09 6.87 2.36
C ASP A 89 -2.22 5.94 1.91
N ILE A 90 -3.06 5.47 2.85
CA ILE A 90 -4.24 4.67 2.51
C ILE A 90 -5.31 5.56 1.91
N ALA A 91 -5.52 6.77 2.45
CA ALA A 91 -6.44 7.74 1.87
C ALA A 91 -6.03 8.15 0.45
N GLU A 92 -4.73 8.34 0.20
CA GLU A 92 -4.19 8.58 -1.15
C GLU A 92 -4.48 7.42 -2.09
N ALA A 93 -4.23 6.18 -1.67
CA ALA A 93 -4.49 4.99 -2.49
C ALA A 93 -5.99 4.84 -2.80
N VAL A 94 -6.89 5.14 -1.84
CA VAL A 94 -8.34 5.16 -2.05
C VAL A 94 -8.74 6.27 -3.02
N GLY A 95 -8.16 7.48 -2.91
CA GLY A 95 -8.39 8.57 -3.84
C GLY A 95 -8.04 8.19 -5.29
N LYS A 96 -6.88 7.53 -5.50
CA LYS A 96 -6.48 7.00 -6.82
C LYS A 96 -7.42 5.91 -7.34
N LEU A 97 -7.96 5.09 -6.45
CA LEU A 97 -8.97 4.08 -6.82
C LEU A 97 -10.26 4.74 -7.32
N LEU A 98 -10.75 5.77 -6.64
CA LEU A 98 -11.95 6.51 -7.05
C LEU A 98 -11.73 7.26 -8.36
N GLU A 99 -10.56 7.92 -8.52
CA GLU A 99 -10.17 8.54 -9.79
C GLU A 99 -10.23 7.53 -10.94
N GLN A 100 -9.67 6.34 -10.74
CA GLN A 100 -9.70 5.30 -11.78
C GLN A 100 -11.10 4.74 -12.04
N ALA A 101 -11.98 4.72 -11.02
CA ALA A 101 -13.37 4.34 -11.19
C ALA A 101 -14.12 5.35 -12.08
N ASP A 102 -13.89 6.65 -11.90
CA ASP A 102 -14.47 7.69 -12.76
C ASP A 102 -13.93 7.61 -14.18
N GLN A 103 -12.67 7.18 -14.40
CA GLN A 103 -12.13 6.93 -15.74
C GLN A 103 -12.86 5.81 -16.48
N VAL A 104 -13.45 4.85 -15.78
CA VAL A 104 -14.33 3.84 -16.40
C VAL A 104 -15.59 4.51 -16.95
N ASP A 105 -16.18 5.43 -16.21
CA ASP A 105 -17.37 6.16 -16.67
C ASP A 105 -17.05 7.11 -17.83
N VAL A 106 -15.88 7.75 -17.81
CA VAL A 106 -15.36 8.52 -18.97
C VAL A 106 -15.21 7.61 -20.20
N ALA A 107 -14.69 6.40 -20.04
CA ALA A 107 -14.57 5.45 -21.15
C ALA A 107 -15.95 5.00 -21.66
N LYS A 108 -16.91 4.73 -20.75
CA LYS A 108 -18.28 4.34 -21.08
C LYS A 108 -19.08 5.47 -21.72
N ALA A 109 -18.77 6.74 -21.41
CA ALA A 109 -19.45 7.90 -21.99
C ALA A 109 -19.36 7.93 -23.52
N LYS A 110 -18.35 7.29 -24.11
CA LYS A 110 -18.22 7.15 -25.58
C LYS A 110 -19.29 6.26 -26.23
N TYR A 111 -20.03 5.48 -25.46
CA TYR A 111 -21.18 4.74 -25.96
C TYR A 111 -22.44 5.63 -26.16
N TYR A 112 -22.48 6.79 -25.52
CA TYR A 112 -23.63 7.69 -25.54
C TYR A 112 -23.45 8.80 -26.56
N PRO A 113 -24.57 9.47 -26.98
CA PRO A 113 -24.49 10.59 -27.89
C PRO A 113 -23.58 11.71 -27.34
N GLN A 114 -22.67 12.19 -28.18
CA GLN A 114 -21.86 13.36 -27.88
C GLN A 114 -22.56 14.57 -28.53
N ILE A 115 -22.96 15.55 -27.74
CA ILE A 115 -23.65 16.75 -28.17
C ILE A 115 -22.69 17.92 -28.04
N SER A 116 -22.50 18.65 -29.13
CA SER A 116 -21.64 19.85 -29.14
C SER A 116 -22.39 21.03 -29.80
N GLY A 117 -22.24 22.20 -29.18
CA GLY A 117 -22.74 23.47 -29.72
C GLY A 117 -21.63 24.43 -30.01
N GLY A 118 -21.63 25.08 -31.13
CA GLY A 118 -20.61 26.04 -31.52
C GLY A 118 -21.16 27.21 -32.32
N MET A 119 -20.37 28.28 -32.41
CA MET A 119 -20.66 29.42 -33.29
C MET A 119 -19.54 29.53 -34.34
N ASN A 120 -19.90 29.48 -35.60
CA ASN A 120 -19.01 29.73 -36.70
C ASN A 120 -19.17 31.19 -37.14
N ASN A 121 -18.05 31.86 -37.30
CA ASN A 121 -18.01 33.24 -37.70
C ASN A 121 -16.90 33.43 -38.74
N GLY A 122 -17.31 33.72 -40.00
CA GLY A 122 -16.32 33.82 -41.08
C GLY A 122 -16.95 34.16 -42.41
N TYR A 123 -16.10 34.31 -43.44
CA TYR A 123 -16.51 34.48 -44.84
C TYR A 123 -16.50 33.11 -45.53
N SER A 124 -17.59 32.82 -46.25
CA SER A 124 -17.69 31.63 -47.08
C SER A 124 -18.20 32.00 -48.47
N ASN A 125 -17.61 31.37 -49.48
CA ASN A 125 -18.09 31.49 -50.89
C ASN A 125 -18.83 30.21 -51.36
N SER A 126 -19.16 29.31 -50.45
CA SER A 126 -19.72 28.01 -50.76
C SER A 126 -21.19 28.10 -51.28
N TYR A 127 -21.87 29.17 -51.00
CA TYR A 127 -23.24 29.41 -51.46
C TYR A 127 -23.39 30.82 -51.95
N SER A 128 -23.25 31.04 -53.25
CA SER A 128 -23.38 32.27 -54.03
C SER A 128 -23.11 33.60 -53.29
N GLU A 129 -22.27 34.42 -53.91
CA GLU A 129 -21.88 35.74 -53.49
C GLU A 129 -21.16 35.89 -52.14
N LYS A 130 -19.95 36.39 -52.18
CA LYS A 130 -19.02 36.71 -51.09
C LYS A 130 -19.75 37.26 -49.87
N GLY A 131 -19.93 36.45 -48.84
CA GLY A 131 -20.70 36.86 -47.67
C GLY A 131 -20.08 36.44 -46.34
N TYR A 132 -20.19 37.34 -45.38
CA TYR A 132 -20.00 37.09 -43.97
C TYR A 132 -21.16 36.22 -43.47
N SER A 133 -20.83 35.08 -42.86
CA SER A 133 -21.78 34.01 -42.61
C SER A 133 -21.70 33.50 -41.15
N PRO A 134 -22.18 34.30 -40.18
CA PRO A 134 -22.26 33.86 -38.82
C PRO A 134 -23.37 32.80 -38.66
N SER A 135 -23.07 31.70 -37.99
CA SER A 135 -24.02 30.61 -37.76
C SER A 135 -23.82 29.96 -36.42
N PHE A 136 -24.93 29.52 -35.82
CA PHE A 136 -24.90 28.55 -34.71
C PHE A 136 -25.00 27.13 -35.26
N VAL A 137 -24.18 26.24 -34.73
CA VAL A 137 -24.13 24.83 -35.10
C VAL A 137 -24.40 24.01 -33.87
N LEU A 138 -25.37 23.13 -33.92
CA LEU A 138 -25.62 22.07 -32.95
C LEU A 138 -25.35 20.75 -33.66
N SER A 139 -24.36 19.99 -33.17
CA SER A 139 -24.02 18.67 -33.71
C SER A 139 -24.14 17.60 -32.64
N VAL A 140 -24.70 16.48 -33.06
CA VAL A 140 -24.74 15.26 -32.26
C VAL A 140 -23.93 14.19 -32.99
N SER A 141 -23.05 13.49 -32.27
CA SER A 141 -22.34 12.34 -32.81
C SER A 141 -22.65 11.12 -31.95
N GLN A 142 -23.27 10.12 -32.56
CA GLN A 142 -23.58 8.85 -31.91
C GLN A 142 -22.80 7.74 -32.60
N MET A 143 -21.87 7.11 -31.88
CA MET A 143 -21.22 5.90 -32.33
C MET A 143 -22.25 4.77 -32.40
N LEU A 144 -22.38 4.13 -33.57
CA LEU A 144 -23.22 2.99 -33.81
C LEU A 144 -22.46 1.68 -33.70
N TYR A 145 -21.24 1.64 -34.28
CA TYR A 145 -20.35 0.48 -34.24
C TYR A 145 -18.90 0.88 -34.49
N ASP A 146 -17.98 0.36 -33.67
CA ASP A 146 -16.55 0.76 -33.67
C ASP A 146 -15.56 -0.42 -33.68
N PHE A 147 -16.05 -1.63 -33.92
CA PHE A 147 -15.23 -2.86 -33.92
C PHE A 147 -14.41 -3.08 -32.63
N GLY A 148 -14.90 -2.58 -31.52
CA GLY A 148 -14.32 -2.83 -30.20
C GLY A 148 -13.38 -1.75 -29.68
N LYS A 149 -13.30 -0.57 -30.29
CA LYS A 149 -12.48 0.56 -29.79
C LYS A 149 -12.92 1.01 -28.38
N VAL A 150 -14.21 1.28 -28.22
CA VAL A 150 -14.75 1.71 -26.92
C VAL A 150 -14.74 0.56 -25.92
N SER A 151 -15.16 -0.66 -26.34
CA SER A 151 -15.21 -1.78 -25.41
C SER A 151 -13.82 -2.19 -24.89
N SER A 152 -12.77 -2.12 -25.70
CA SER A 152 -11.39 -2.36 -25.24
C SER A 152 -10.88 -1.21 -24.35
N SER A 153 -11.28 0.04 -24.64
CA SER A 153 -10.98 1.19 -23.76
C SER A 153 -11.63 1.03 -22.38
N VAL A 154 -12.89 0.58 -22.33
CA VAL A 154 -13.60 0.29 -21.07
C VAL A 154 -12.90 -0.85 -20.31
N ARG A 155 -12.57 -1.97 -21.00
CA ARG A 155 -11.82 -3.07 -20.35
C ARG A 155 -10.48 -2.62 -19.81
N SER A 156 -9.77 -1.73 -20.52
CA SER A 156 -8.50 -1.16 -20.04
C SER A 156 -8.72 -0.35 -18.74
N ALA A 157 -9.75 0.50 -18.71
CA ALA A 157 -10.08 1.28 -17.52
C ALA A 157 -10.54 0.40 -16.34
N GLU A 158 -11.34 -0.64 -16.59
CA GLU A 158 -11.77 -1.62 -15.58
C GLU A 158 -10.59 -2.43 -15.02
N ALA A 159 -9.61 -2.79 -15.86
CA ALA A 159 -8.38 -3.43 -15.40
C ALA A 159 -7.53 -2.46 -14.53
N GLY A 160 -7.52 -1.17 -14.88
CA GLY A 160 -6.92 -0.12 -14.05
C GLY A 160 -7.57 -0.02 -12.67
N VAL A 161 -8.90 -0.14 -12.56
CA VAL A 161 -9.60 -0.19 -11.26
C VAL A 161 -9.13 -1.40 -10.45
N ALA A 162 -9.05 -2.58 -11.06
CA ALA A 162 -8.55 -3.78 -10.38
C ALA A 162 -7.11 -3.61 -9.89
N GLN A 163 -6.27 -2.91 -10.66
CA GLN A 163 -4.91 -2.58 -10.24
C GLN A 163 -4.90 -1.64 -9.02
N GLN A 164 -5.71 -0.58 -9.03
CA GLN A 164 -5.78 0.34 -7.90
C GLN A 164 -6.36 -0.31 -6.64
N GLN A 165 -7.32 -1.23 -6.78
CA GLN A 165 -7.80 -2.03 -5.65
C GLN A 165 -6.67 -2.86 -5.02
N ALA A 166 -5.85 -3.51 -5.83
CA ALA A 166 -4.69 -4.23 -5.34
C ALA A 166 -3.65 -3.29 -4.70
N ASN A 167 -3.45 -2.08 -5.24
CA ASN A 167 -2.57 -1.07 -4.66
C ASN A 167 -3.06 -0.56 -3.29
N VAL A 168 -4.39 -0.44 -3.08
CA VAL A 168 -4.94 -0.13 -1.74
C VAL A 168 -4.55 -1.24 -0.75
N LEU A 169 -4.65 -2.51 -1.14
CA LEU A 169 -4.21 -3.62 -0.28
C LEU A 169 -2.70 -3.56 0.00
N VAL A 170 -1.88 -3.23 -0.99
CA VAL A 170 -0.43 -3.02 -0.79
C VAL A 170 -0.16 -1.90 0.21
N SER A 171 -0.88 -0.78 0.12
CA SER A 171 -0.74 0.33 1.07
C SER A 171 -1.15 -0.08 2.48
N ILE A 172 -2.25 -0.84 2.63
CA ILE A 172 -2.70 -1.37 3.93
C ILE A 172 -1.62 -2.30 4.51
N ASP A 173 -1.08 -3.23 3.72
CA ASP A 173 -0.03 -4.15 4.17
C ASP A 173 1.23 -3.40 4.61
N THR A 174 1.64 -2.39 3.85
CA THR A 174 2.82 -1.56 4.17
C THR A 174 2.62 -0.80 5.47
N VAL A 175 1.51 -0.08 5.62
CA VAL A 175 1.20 0.68 6.85
C VAL A 175 1.07 -0.25 8.06
N ALA A 176 0.42 -1.40 7.90
CA ALA A 176 0.28 -2.39 8.95
C ALA A 176 1.65 -2.95 9.40
N HIS A 177 2.50 -3.33 8.43
CA HIS A 177 3.84 -3.82 8.68
C HIS A 177 4.71 -2.78 9.41
N ASP A 178 4.76 -1.55 8.91
CA ASP A 178 5.63 -0.50 9.44
C ASP A 178 5.17 -0.06 10.85
N THR A 179 3.86 0.00 11.06
CA THR A 179 3.28 0.26 12.39
C THR A 179 3.63 -0.86 13.38
N ALA A 180 3.47 -2.12 12.96
CA ALA A 180 3.81 -3.27 13.79
C ALA A 180 5.31 -3.30 14.10
N ALA A 181 6.17 -3.04 13.11
CA ALA A 181 7.61 -2.99 13.27
C ALA A 181 8.02 -1.87 14.25
N ALA A 182 7.45 -0.66 14.11
CA ALA A 182 7.71 0.45 15.03
C ALA A 182 7.28 0.10 16.46
N LEU A 183 6.12 -0.56 16.63
CA LEU A 183 5.62 -0.99 17.93
C LEU A 183 6.56 -2.02 18.58
N VAL A 184 7.04 -3.02 17.83
CA VAL A 184 8.00 -4.02 18.32
C VAL A 184 9.31 -3.36 18.74
N GLN A 185 9.76 -2.32 18.02
CA GLN A 185 10.95 -1.54 18.44
C GLN A 185 10.70 -0.80 19.76
N VAL A 186 9.53 -0.17 19.95
CA VAL A 186 9.16 0.45 21.24
C VAL A 186 9.18 -0.59 22.36
N GLN A 187 8.58 -1.76 22.11
CA GLN A 187 8.55 -2.88 23.07
C GLN A 187 9.96 -3.33 23.46
N GLY A 188 10.83 -3.54 22.46
CA GLY A 188 12.22 -3.92 22.68
C GLY A 188 12.98 -2.88 23.51
N TYR A 189 12.89 -1.60 23.16
CA TYR A 189 13.57 -0.55 23.92
C TYR A 189 12.96 -0.30 25.30
N GLN A 190 11.66 -0.54 25.54
CA GLN A 190 11.10 -0.55 26.89
C GLN A 190 11.79 -1.60 27.78
N GLN A 191 12.00 -2.81 27.26
CA GLN A 191 12.69 -3.86 27.99
C GLN A 191 14.16 -3.54 28.20
N LEU A 192 14.86 -3.02 27.18
CA LEU A 192 16.28 -2.62 27.29
C LEU A 192 16.47 -1.50 28.32
N VAL A 193 15.60 -0.50 28.38
CA VAL A 193 15.63 0.56 29.41
C VAL A 193 15.45 -0.04 30.79
N LYS A 194 14.50 -0.96 30.97
CA LYS A 194 14.26 -1.64 32.26
C LYS A 194 15.51 -2.42 32.70
N ILE A 195 16.09 -3.23 31.80
CA ILE A 195 17.30 -4.02 32.09
C ILE A 195 18.49 -3.10 32.41
N ALA A 196 18.69 -2.00 31.67
CA ALA A 196 19.76 -1.05 31.92
C ALA A 196 19.58 -0.30 33.27
N GLN A 197 18.34 -0.03 33.69
CA GLN A 197 18.06 0.53 35.03
C GLN A 197 18.40 -0.47 36.14
N GLU A 198 18.01 -1.74 35.98
CA GLU A 198 18.34 -2.81 36.93
C GLU A 198 19.83 -3.01 37.03
N GLN A 199 20.56 -3.00 35.90
CA GLN A 199 22.02 -3.09 35.85
C GLN A 199 22.69 -1.90 36.57
N LEU A 200 22.26 -0.67 36.25
CA LEU A 200 22.80 0.52 36.92
C LEU A 200 22.59 0.45 38.44
N SER A 201 21.42 0.01 38.87
CA SER A 201 21.12 -0.19 40.29
C SER A 201 22.06 -1.25 40.93
N ALA A 202 22.29 -2.35 40.25
CA ALA A 202 23.20 -3.39 40.74
C ALA A 202 24.66 -2.89 40.83
N LEU A 203 25.15 -2.18 39.79
CA LEU A 203 26.48 -1.59 39.79
C LEU A 203 26.67 -0.53 40.89
N MET A 204 25.65 0.28 41.16
CA MET A 204 25.68 1.26 42.25
C MET A 204 25.83 0.58 43.62
N LYS A 205 25.13 -0.54 43.87
CA LYS A 205 25.28 -1.33 45.10
C LYS A 205 26.72 -1.90 45.24
N ILE A 206 27.27 -2.40 44.13
CA ILE A 206 28.68 -2.89 44.12
C ILE A 206 29.62 -1.72 44.37
N GLY A 207 29.38 -0.56 43.83
CA GLY A 207 30.17 0.65 44.05
C GLY A 207 30.14 1.13 45.49
N ASP A 208 28.99 1.09 46.14
CA ASP A 208 28.87 1.42 47.54
C ASP A 208 29.70 0.47 48.42
N LEU A 209 29.60 -0.84 48.13
CA LEU A 209 30.40 -1.86 48.81
C LEU A 209 31.89 -1.68 48.59
N ALA A 210 32.33 -1.40 47.34
CA ALA A 210 33.74 -1.16 47.02
C ALA A 210 34.29 0.07 47.76
N ARG A 211 33.54 1.15 47.85
CA ARG A 211 33.90 2.36 48.63
C ARG A 211 33.98 2.07 50.11
N GLN A 212 33.00 1.35 50.68
CA GLN A 212 33.05 0.96 52.09
C GLN A 212 34.30 0.12 52.40
N ARG A 213 34.58 -0.91 51.61
CA ARG A 213 35.79 -1.76 51.80
C ARG A 213 37.10 -0.99 51.63
N ASN A 214 37.13 0.00 50.74
CA ASN A 214 38.30 0.88 50.61
C ASN A 214 38.48 1.74 51.85
N ASN A 215 37.42 2.34 52.41
CA ASN A 215 37.49 3.12 53.64
C ASN A 215 37.93 2.30 54.88
N GLU A 216 37.59 1.02 54.88
CA GLU A 216 37.99 0.03 55.88
C GLU A 216 39.42 -0.57 55.62
N GLY A 217 40.06 -0.16 54.52
CA GLY A 217 41.39 -0.65 54.14
C GLY A 217 41.42 -2.06 53.54
N ALA A 218 40.24 -2.63 53.23
CA ALA A 218 40.08 -3.98 52.72
C ALA A 218 40.00 -4.06 51.19
N ALA A 219 39.99 -2.91 50.46
CA ALA A 219 40.04 -2.82 49.01
C ALA A 219 40.90 -1.63 48.55
N SER A 220 41.38 -1.68 47.32
CA SER A 220 42.19 -0.61 46.73
C SER A 220 41.34 0.58 46.25
N LEU A 221 41.92 1.78 46.24
CA LEU A 221 41.30 2.96 45.62
C LEU A 221 41.06 2.72 44.12
N SER A 222 41.92 1.92 43.46
CA SER A 222 41.78 1.53 42.07
C SER A 222 40.48 0.78 41.82
N ASP A 223 40.05 -0.11 42.73
CA ASP A 223 38.79 -0.86 42.61
C ASP A 223 37.57 0.05 42.69
N ALA A 224 37.58 1.03 43.63
CA ALA A 224 36.53 2.01 43.75
C ALA A 224 36.44 2.89 42.50
N THR A 225 37.55 3.44 42.02
CA THR A 225 37.61 4.28 40.82
C THR A 225 37.15 3.54 39.57
N GLN A 226 37.54 2.25 39.42
CA GLN A 226 37.12 1.43 38.29
C GLN A 226 35.62 1.12 38.33
N THR A 227 35.06 0.91 39.52
CA THR A 227 33.63 0.71 39.67
C THR A 227 32.85 1.99 39.32
N ASP A 228 33.35 3.15 39.75
CA ASP A 228 32.72 4.44 39.37
C ASP A 228 32.75 4.64 37.84
N ALA A 229 33.85 4.31 37.16
CA ALA A 229 33.92 4.36 35.70
C ALA A 229 32.89 3.41 35.01
N ARG A 230 32.64 2.23 35.60
CA ARG A 230 31.62 1.29 35.13
C ARG A 230 30.21 1.82 35.33
N ILE A 231 29.93 2.49 36.44
CA ILE A 231 28.66 3.14 36.74
C ILE A 231 28.37 4.24 35.70
N GLU A 232 29.35 5.08 35.38
CA GLU A 232 29.17 6.12 34.35
C GLU A 232 28.98 5.51 32.95
N GLY A 233 29.65 4.41 32.63
CA GLY A 233 29.41 3.64 31.41
C GLY A 233 27.97 3.11 31.34
N ALA A 234 27.44 2.55 32.42
CA ALA A 234 26.05 2.08 32.49
C ALA A 234 25.02 3.21 32.38
N ARG A 235 25.32 4.39 32.98
CA ARG A 235 24.47 5.60 32.78
C ARG A 235 24.41 6.02 31.32
N THR A 236 25.52 5.97 30.63
CA THR A 236 25.61 6.29 29.20
C THR A 236 24.72 5.35 28.38
N VAL A 237 24.79 4.04 28.62
CA VAL A 237 23.97 3.02 27.95
C VAL A 237 22.49 3.24 28.24
N LEU A 238 22.12 3.49 29.49
CA LEU A 238 20.73 3.79 29.87
C LEU A 238 20.20 5.02 29.12
N THR A 239 20.97 6.11 29.09
CA THR A 239 20.60 7.35 28.38
C THR A 239 20.40 7.09 26.88
N GLN A 240 21.27 6.27 26.28
CA GLN A 240 21.18 5.89 24.87
C GLN A 240 19.92 5.07 24.57
N TYR A 241 19.56 4.12 25.44
CA TYR A 241 18.33 3.33 25.28
C TYR A 241 17.08 4.18 25.49
N GLN A 242 17.09 5.12 26.43
CA GLN A 242 16.00 6.09 26.62
C GLN A 242 15.80 6.95 25.38
N ALA A 243 16.86 7.51 24.81
CA ALA A 243 16.80 8.30 23.58
C ALA A 243 16.25 7.49 22.39
N ASN A 244 16.64 6.23 22.25
CA ASN A 244 16.10 5.35 21.21
C ASN A 244 14.62 5.01 21.45
N LEU A 245 14.23 4.75 22.71
CA LEU A 245 12.85 4.54 23.09
C LEU A 245 11.96 5.72 22.69
N ASP A 246 12.39 6.95 23.02
CA ASP A 246 11.65 8.16 22.72
C ASP A 246 11.56 8.41 21.22
N ARG A 247 12.64 8.12 20.47
CA ARG A 247 12.62 8.16 19.00
C ARG A 247 11.58 7.21 18.41
N TRP A 248 11.55 5.94 18.85
CA TRP A 248 10.60 4.97 18.35
C TRP A 248 9.16 5.24 18.78
N ARG A 249 8.97 5.81 19.98
CA ARG A 249 7.66 6.30 20.41
C ARG A 249 7.15 7.43 19.52
N ALA A 250 8.02 8.37 19.15
CA ALA A 250 7.67 9.45 18.23
C ALA A 250 7.34 8.90 16.83
N THR A 251 8.12 7.94 16.31
CA THR A 251 7.83 7.28 15.05
C THR A 251 6.48 6.56 15.07
N LEU A 252 6.21 5.78 16.12
CA LEU A 252 4.93 5.09 16.27
C LEU A 252 3.77 6.08 16.40
N ALA A 253 3.94 7.17 17.14
CA ALA A 253 2.94 8.24 17.28
C ALA A 253 2.60 8.85 15.92
N THR A 254 3.59 9.05 15.05
CA THR A 254 3.39 9.54 13.68
C THR A 254 2.52 8.59 12.85
N TYR A 255 2.78 7.29 12.89
CA TYR A 255 1.93 6.30 12.18
C TYR A 255 0.49 6.27 12.70
N LEU A 256 0.26 6.58 13.96
CA LEU A 256 -1.07 6.56 14.60
C LEU A 256 -1.81 7.90 14.49
N GLY A 257 -1.14 8.97 14.06
CA GLY A 257 -1.67 10.33 14.11
C GLY A 257 -1.92 10.84 15.54
N TRP A 258 -1.14 10.36 16.51
CA TRP A 258 -1.26 10.78 17.91
C TRP A 258 -0.09 11.69 18.28
N PRO A 259 -0.30 12.60 19.25
CA PRO A 259 0.76 13.48 19.71
C PRO A 259 1.85 12.73 20.47
N LEU A 260 1.50 11.62 21.14
CA LEU A 260 2.44 10.79 21.89
C LEU A 260 1.89 9.36 22.09
N VAL A 261 2.81 8.40 22.30
CA VAL A 261 2.52 7.04 22.78
C VAL A 261 3.15 6.88 24.16
N LYS A 262 2.36 6.51 25.18
CA LYS A 262 2.85 6.38 26.57
C LYS A 262 3.60 5.07 26.78
N LYS A 263 2.91 3.96 26.62
CA LYS A 263 3.41 2.61 26.85
C LYS A 263 2.83 1.64 25.83
N VAL A 264 3.63 0.65 25.46
CA VAL A 264 3.20 -0.47 24.62
C VAL A 264 3.11 -1.72 25.49
N SER A 265 2.10 -2.57 25.23
CA SER A 265 1.96 -3.86 25.91
C SER A 265 3.11 -4.78 25.58
N ASP A 266 3.56 -5.55 26.56
CA ASP A 266 4.58 -6.58 26.38
C ASP A 266 4.01 -7.86 25.73
N ASP A 267 2.67 -7.96 25.59
CA ASP A 267 2.01 -9.12 24.99
C ASP A 267 2.20 -9.12 23.46
N PHE A 268 2.78 -10.20 22.95
CA PHE A 268 2.87 -10.47 21.53
C PHE A 268 1.90 -11.60 21.15
N PRO A 269 0.96 -11.39 20.19
CA PRO A 269 -0.03 -12.41 19.84
C PRO A 269 0.62 -13.69 19.33
N ALA A 270 0.32 -14.82 19.96
CA ALA A 270 0.87 -16.14 19.58
C ALA A 270 0.52 -16.55 18.13
N SER A 271 -0.57 -16.00 17.58
CA SER A 271 -0.95 -16.18 16.20
C SER A 271 0.06 -15.56 15.24
N LEU A 272 0.55 -14.34 15.54
CA LEU A 272 1.58 -13.67 14.75
C LEU A 272 2.93 -14.37 14.87
N ALA A 273 3.29 -14.85 16.06
CA ALA A 273 4.55 -15.56 16.27
C ALA A 273 4.67 -16.83 15.40
N ARG A 274 3.57 -17.48 15.07
CA ARG A 274 3.53 -18.71 14.26
C ARG A 274 3.11 -18.49 12.81
N SER A 275 2.75 -17.28 12.43
CA SER A 275 2.25 -16.97 11.08
C SER A 275 3.30 -17.25 10.00
N CYS A 276 4.57 -17.02 10.29
CA CYS A 276 5.66 -17.21 9.35
C CYS A 276 5.85 -18.70 8.98
N ASP A 277 5.73 -19.61 9.95
CA ASP A 277 5.88 -21.05 9.73
C ASP A 277 4.70 -21.65 8.96
N ALA A 278 3.50 -21.10 9.16
CA ALA A 278 2.28 -21.52 8.48
C ALA A 278 2.09 -20.90 7.10
N ALA A 279 2.83 -19.84 6.77
CA ALA A 279 2.66 -19.09 5.53
C ALA A 279 3.05 -19.94 4.30
N LYS A 280 2.14 -19.96 3.32
CA LYS A 280 2.36 -20.55 2.00
C LYS A 280 2.26 -19.46 0.95
N SER A 281 3.13 -19.52 -0.06
CA SER A 281 3.05 -18.62 -1.21
C SER A 281 1.85 -19.03 -2.07
N ASP A 282 0.75 -18.27 -1.97
CA ASP A 282 -0.37 -18.35 -2.90
C ASP A 282 -0.46 -17.01 -3.65
N ASP A 283 -0.18 -17.07 -4.96
CA ASP A 283 -0.20 -15.90 -5.85
C ASP A 283 -1.54 -15.13 -5.81
N ARG A 284 -2.62 -15.79 -5.40
CA ARG A 284 -3.98 -15.21 -5.35
C ARG A 284 -4.22 -14.32 -4.13
N THR A 285 -3.37 -14.42 -3.14
CA THR A 285 -3.52 -13.68 -1.86
C THR A 285 -2.50 -12.57 -1.69
N ILE A 286 -1.52 -12.46 -2.61
CA ILE A 286 -0.43 -11.49 -2.51
C ILE A 286 -0.79 -10.22 -3.29
N PRO A 287 -1.06 -9.07 -2.61
CA PRO A 287 -1.53 -7.85 -3.27
C PRO A 287 -0.61 -7.36 -4.39
N ALA A 288 0.70 -7.43 -4.21
CA ALA A 288 1.67 -7.03 -5.24
C ALA A 288 1.60 -7.90 -6.51
N VAL A 289 1.30 -9.20 -6.37
CA VAL A 289 1.10 -10.09 -7.52
C VAL A 289 -0.23 -9.80 -8.21
N LEU A 290 -1.29 -9.52 -7.42
CA LEU A 290 -2.60 -9.13 -7.96
C LEU A 290 -2.52 -7.81 -8.73
N ALA A 291 -1.78 -6.83 -8.24
CA ALA A 291 -1.55 -5.55 -8.93
C ALA A 291 -0.84 -5.78 -10.28
N ALA A 292 0.21 -6.60 -10.30
CA ALA A 292 0.92 -6.94 -11.53
C ALA A 292 0.03 -7.70 -12.54
N TRP A 293 -0.84 -8.60 -12.08
CA TRP A 293 -1.83 -9.28 -12.90
C TRP A 293 -2.84 -8.31 -13.52
N ALA A 294 -3.36 -7.38 -12.73
CA ALA A 294 -4.28 -6.36 -13.22
C ALA A 294 -3.61 -5.47 -14.28
N GLN A 295 -2.34 -5.10 -14.07
CA GLN A 295 -1.54 -4.37 -15.05
C GLN A 295 -1.33 -5.16 -16.36
N ALA A 296 -1.13 -6.47 -16.30
CA ALA A 296 -1.03 -7.31 -17.48
C ALA A 296 -2.37 -7.37 -18.25
N ASN A 297 -3.50 -7.45 -17.55
CA ASN A 297 -4.83 -7.38 -18.15
C ASN A 297 -5.11 -6.01 -18.79
N GLU A 298 -4.67 -4.93 -18.16
CA GLU A 298 -4.74 -3.58 -18.73
C GLU A 298 -3.91 -3.47 -20.03
N ALA A 299 -2.68 -4.00 -20.02
CA ALA A 299 -1.82 -4.02 -21.21
C ALA A 299 -2.42 -4.85 -22.35
N GLN A 300 -3.09 -5.97 -22.04
CA GLN A 300 -3.84 -6.75 -23.04
C GLN A 300 -4.99 -5.95 -23.63
N ALA A 301 -5.77 -5.26 -22.81
CA ALA A 301 -6.87 -4.43 -23.27
C ALA A 301 -6.38 -3.24 -24.13
N LYS A 302 -5.21 -2.67 -23.81
CA LYS A 302 -4.54 -1.64 -24.63
C LYS A 302 -4.08 -2.18 -25.97
N LEU A 303 -3.59 -3.41 -26.05
CA LEU A 303 -3.25 -4.07 -27.31
C LEU A 303 -4.49 -4.31 -28.16
N ASP A 304 -5.59 -4.79 -27.54
CA ASP A 304 -6.86 -4.97 -28.23
C ASP A 304 -7.39 -3.63 -28.77
N ASN A 305 -7.25 -2.55 -28.01
CA ASN A 305 -7.61 -1.20 -28.45
C ASN A 305 -6.77 -0.75 -29.63
N ALA A 306 -5.42 -0.93 -29.55
CA ALA A 306 -4.53 -0.57 -30.65
C ALA A 306 -4.85 -1.33 -31.95
N ASN A 307 -5.27 -2.60 -31.85
CA ASN A 307 -5.76 -3.37 -32.99
C ASN A 307 -7.09 -2.81 -33.53
N ALA A 308 -8.04 -2.47 -32.63
CA ALA A 308 -9.32 -1.94 -33.00
C ALA A 308 -9.23 -0.54 -33.65
N GLN A 309 -8.24 0.27 -33.28
CA GLN A 309 -8.01 1.58 -33.89
C GLN A 309 -7.70 1.51 -35.40
N MET A 310 -7.26 0.38 -35.92
CA MET A 310 -7.03 0.15 -37.35
C MET A 310 -8.31 -0.14 -38.13
N LEU A 311 -9.42 -0.40 -37.44
CA LEU A 311 -10.71 -0.77 -38.02
C LEU A 311 -11.61 0.47 -38.20
N PRO A 312 -12.66 0.40 -39.04
CA PRO A 312 -13.57 1.53 -39.23
C PRO A 312 -14.38 1.85 -37.98
N THR A 313 -14.89 3.08 -37.93
CA THR A 313 -15.92 3.51 -36.98
C THR A 313 -17.16 3.96 -37.76
N ILE A 314 -18.33 3.53 -37.37
CA ILE A 314 -19.62 3.88 -37.95
C ILE A 314 -20.33 4.79 -36.94
N SER A 315 -20.63 6.01 -37.34
CA SER A 315 -21.35 7.00 -36.52
C SER A 315 -22.57 7.55 -37.23
N LEU A 316 -23.53 7.97 -36.46
CA LEU A 316 -24.68 8.79 -36.90
C LEU A 316 -24.41 10.22 -36.45
N GLU A 317 -24.40 11.16 -37.41
CA GLU A 317 -24.06 12.56 -37.17
C GLU A 317 -25.18 13.50 -37.65
N PRO A 318 -26.28 13.67 -36.87
CA PRO A 318 -27.24 14.75 -37.12
C PRO A 318 -26.64 16.09 -36.70
N GLN A 319 -26.90 17.10 -37.55
CA GLN A 319 -26.42 18.46 -37.33
C GLN A 319 -27.51 19.45 -37.71
N VAL A 320 -27.61 20.51 -36.93
CA VAL A 320 -28.48 21.66 -37.21
C VAL A 320 -27.60 22.89 -37.28
N THR A 321 -27.71 23.64 -38.38
CA THR A 321 -27.01 24.91 -38.57
C THR A 321 -28.02 26.02 -38.75
N HIS A 322 -27.97 27.02 -37.89
CA HIS A 322 -28.83 28.20 -37.99
C HIS A 322 -27.97 29.43 -38.33
N TYR A 323 -28.25 30.02 -39.53
CA TYR A 323 -27.55 31.22 -40.02
C TYR A 323 -28.18 32.48 -39.46
N LEU A 324 -27.38 33.39 -38.96
CA LEU A 324 -27.84 34.64 -38.32
C LEU A 324 -28.13 35.77 -39.29
N ASN A 325 -27.65 35.68 -40.54
CA ASN A 325 -27.87 36.70 -41.57
C ASN A 325 -28.74 36.16 -42.71
N ASN A 326 -29.34 37.13 -43.47
CA ASN A 326 -30.26 36.84 -44.57
C ASN A 326 -29.55 36.69 -45.92
N HIS A 327 -28.27 36.77 -46.01
CA HIS A 327 -27.50 36.78 -47.26
C HIS A 327 -27.57 35.47 -48.06
N TYR A 328 -28.08 34.42 -47.47
CA TYR A 328 -28.33 33.15 -48.14
C TYR A 328 -29.69 33.09 -48.86
N ALA A 329 -30.50 34.13 -48.73
CA ALA A 329 -31.87 34.16 -49.21
C ALA A 329 -32.02 34.75 -50.62
N SER A 330 -30.92 34.98 -51.37
CA SER A 330 -31.03 35.55 -52.72
C SER A 330 -31.36 34.56 -53.83
N SER A 331 -31.41 33.29 -53.55
CA SER A 331 -31.92 32.27 -54.46
C SER A 331 -32.91 31.32 -53.72
N GLU A 332 -34.08 31.59 -53.93
CA GLU A 332 -35.33 30.77 -53.91
C GLU A 332 -35.45 29.62 -52.95
N THR A 333 -34.79 29.22 -51.98
CA THR A 333 -35.23 28.08 -51.17
C THR A 333 -34.30 27.59 -50.04
N LEU A 334 -33.38 28.35 -49.58
CA LEU A 334 -32.60 27.90 -48.43
C LEU A 334 -33.13 28.53 -47.14
N ASP A 335 -33.75 27.70 -46.31
CA ASP A 335 -34.15 28.07 -44.95
C ASP A 335 -32.89 28.47 -44.14
N ARG A 336 -33.04 29.49 -43.26
CA ARG A 336 -31.97 29.88 -42.33
C ARG A 336 -31.52 28.75 -41.44
N THR A 337 -32.38 27.75 -41.23
CA THR A 337 -32.06 26.59 -40.43
C THR A 337 -31.96 25.39 -41.37
N GLN A 338 -30.75 24.84 -41.40
CA GLN A 338 -30.44 23.67 -42.22
C GLN A 338 -30.25 22.45 -41.31
N TYR A 339 -30.87 21.35 -41.72
CA TYR A 339 -30.78 20.06 -41.04
C TYR A 339 -30.02 19.10 -41.94
N SER A 340 -29.06 18.38 -41.35
CA SER A 340 -28.39 17.29 -42.02
C SER A 340 -28.25 16.09 -41.07
N ALA A 341 -28.27 14.89 -41.60
CA ALA A 341 -28.01 13.68 -40.85
C ALA A 341 -27.23 12.71 -41.74
N TRP A 342 -26.10 12.29 -41.26
CA TRP A 342 -25.19 11.42 -41.99
C TRP A 342 -24.89 10.15 -41.20
N VAL A 343 -24.91 9.01 -41.88
CA VAL A 343 -24.20 7.82 -41.40
C VAL A 343 -22.81 7.88 -41.96
N LYS A 344 -21.84 8.14 -41.09
CA LYS A 344 -20.44 8.30 -41.45
C LYS A 344 -19.68 7.00 -41.14
N VAL A 345 -18.91 6.53 -42.11
CA VAL A 345 -17.95 5.43 -41.95
C VAL A 345 -16.55 6.01 -42.11
N GLU A 346 -15.77 5.96 -41.05
CA GLU A 346 -14.42 6.52 -41.04
C GLU A 346 -13.40 5.44 -40.71
N MET A 347 -12.39 5.26 -41.55
CA MET A 347 -11.30 4.31 -41.35
C MET A 347 -9.97 4.97 -41.68
N PRO A 348 -9.00 4.94 -40.78
CA PRO A 348 -7.66 5.43 -41.08
C PRO A 348 -6.97 4.43 -42.01
N LEU A 349 -6.65 4.86 -43.24
CA LEU A 349 -5.99 3.98 -44.24
C LEU A 349 -4.47 4.00 -44.09
N TYR A 350 -3.89 5.19 -43.85
CA TYR A 350 -2.46 5.34 -43.69
C TYR A 350 -2.12 6.56 -42.82
N GLN A 351 -1.28 6.38 -41.81
CA GLN A 351 -0.84 7.42 -40.88
C GLN A 351 0.70 7.37 -40.70
N GLY A 352 1.44 7.30 -41.81
CA GLY A 352 2.91 7.31 -41.76
C GLY A 352 3.55 6.15 -40.97
N GLY A 353 2.86 5.00 -40.86
CA GLY A 353 3.33 3.87 -40.06
C GLY A 353 2.99 3.93 -38.56
N GLY A 354 2.38 5.06 -38.08
CA GLY A 354 2.09 5.30 -36.67
C GLY A 354 1.19 4.23 -36.02
N MET A 355 0.17 3.74 -36.73
CA MET A 355 -0.73 2.70 -36.22
C MET A 355 0.00 1.37 -35.98
N THR A 356 0.86 0.95 -36.90
CA THR A 356 1.66 -0.28 -36.75
C THR A 356 2.65 -0.14 -35.61
N ALA A 357 3.29 1.02 -35.46
CA ALA A 357 4.18 1.32 -34.36
C ALA A 357 3.46 1.31 -33.01
N SER A 358 2.25 1.89 -32.93
CA SER A 358 1.41 1.88 -31.72
C SER A 358 1.01 0.48 -31.31
N ARG A 359 0.57 -0.36 -32.27
CA ARG A 359 0.28 -1.77 -32.01
C ARG A 359 1.50 -2.53 -31.49
N ASN A 360 2.66 -2.36 -32.13
CA ASN A 360 3.89 -3.02 -31.70
C ASN A 360 4.33 -2.56 -30.30
N ALA A 361 4.18 -1.28 -30.00
CA ALA A 361 4.44 -0.72 -28.66
C ALA A 361 3.53 -1.37 -27.62
N ALA A 362 2.22 -1.51 -27.89
CA ALA A 362 1.27 -2.17 -27.00
C ALA A 362 1.59 -3.66 -26.82
N ALA A 363 2.03 -4.38 -27.87
CA ALA A 363 2.45 -5.78 -27.78
C ALA A 363 3.71 -5.95 -26.90
N ASN A 364 4.68 -5.05 -27.05
CA ASN A 364 5.88 -5.05 -26.21
C ASN A 364 5.54 -4.70 -24.75
N ALA A 365 4.59 -3.76 -24.51
CA ALA A 365 4.11 -3.43 -23.19
C ALA A 365 3.42 -4.61 -22.49
N LEU A 366 2.63 -5.42 -23.23
CA LEU A 366 2.04 -6.65 -22.72
C LEU A 366 3.11 -7.68 -22.33
N THR A 367 4.15 -7.83 -23.16
CA THR A 367 5.27 -8.73 -22.84
C THR A 367 5.99 -8.29 -21.58
N ALA A 368 6.23 -7.00 -21.43
CA ALA A 368 6.84 -6.41 -20.22
C ALA A 368 5.96 -6.61 -18.98
N ALA A 369 4.64 -6.41 -19.11
CA ALA A 369 3.69 -6.60 -18.00
C ALA A 369 3.62 -8.07 -17.56
N ASN A 370 3.64 -9.04 -18.48
CA ASN A 370 3.72 -10.47 -18.16
C ASN A 370 5.04 -10.82 -17.43
N ALA A 371 6.16 -10.22 -17.84
CA ALA A 371 7.43 -10.38 -17.14
C ALA A 371 7.38 -9.76 -15.71
N ALA A 372 6.67 -8.64 -15.53
CA ALA A 372 6.47 -8.01 -14.22
C ALA A 372 5.68 -8.92 -13.26
N VAL A 373 4.67 -9.67 -13.75
CA VAL A 373 3.97 -10.69 -12.94
C VAL A 373 4.95 -11.72 -12.39
N ASN A 374 5.82 -12.27 -13.26
CA ASN A 374 6.80 -13.25 -12.83
C ASN A 374 7.82 -12.65 -11.84
N SER A 375 8.24 -11.42 -12.05
CA SER A 375 9.11 -10.69 -11.12
C SER A 375 8.45 -10.50 -9.74
N ALA A 376 7.17 -10.11 -9.71
CA ALA A 376 6.42 -9.98 -8.46
C ALA A 376 6.33 -11.31 -7.69
N ARG A 377 6.07 -12.42 -8.40
CA ARG A 377 6.06 -13.77 -7.81
C ARG A 377 7.41 -14.16 -7.22
N LEU A 378 8.50 -13.91 -7.96
CA LEU A 378 9.84 -14.23 -7.48
C LEU A 378 10.19 -13.43 -6.22
N LYS A 379 9.89 -12.12 -6.20
CA LYS A 379 10.09 -11.26 -5.03
C LYS A 379 9.30 -11.75 -3.82
N ALA A 380 8.03 -12.10 -4.01
CA ALA A 380 7.20 -12.63 -2.93
C ALA A 380 7.74 -13.94 -2.35
N ARG A 381 8.17 -14.86 -3.20
CA ARG A 381 8.82 -16.12 -2.75
C ARG A 381 10.14 -15.88 -2.04
N GLN A 382 10.96 -14.99 -2.57
CA GLN A 382 12.22 -14.61 -1.93
C GLN A 382 11.96 -14.05 -0.53
N GLN A 383 11.06 -13.08 -0.40
CA GLN A 383 10.74 -12.45 0.87
C GLN A 383 10.17 -13.46 1.89
N LEU A 384 9.32 -14.39 1.45
CA LEU A 384 8.81 -15.45 2.30
C LEU A 384 9.93 -16.36 2.80
N ASN A 385 10.81 -16.84 1.90
CA ASN A 385 11.91 -17.72 2.25
C ASN A 385 12.91 -17.03 3.20
N GLU A 386 13.23 -15.76 2.95
CA GLU A 386 14.10 -14.95 3.82
C GLU A 386 13.49 -14.80 5.22
N SER A 387 12.19 -14.46 5.29
CA SER A 387 11.49 -14.30 6.56
C SER A 387 11.40 -15.61 7.34
N GLN A 388 11.14 -16.74 6.68
CA GLN A 388 11.09 -18.06 7.32
C GLN A 388 12.47 -18.47 7.83
N SER A 389 13.52 -18.32 7.02
CA SER A 389 14.90 -18.64 7.43
C SER A 389 15.34 -17.77 8.61
N GLN A 390 15.03 -16.47 8.58
CA GLN A 390 15.34 -15.55 9.67
C GLN A 390 14.58 -15.90 10.95
N SER A 391 13.30 -16.21 10.87
CA SER A 391 12.46 -16.63 12.00
C SER A 391 13.04 -17.88 12.68
N GLN A 392 13.37 -18.91 11.88
CA GLN A 392 13.97 -20.15 12.40
C GLN A 392 15.34 -19.92 13.05
N SER A 393 16.19 -19.12 12.41
CA SER A 393 17.51 -18.77 12.96
C SER A 393 17.40 -18.02 14.29
N LEU A 394 16.48 -17.03 14.36
CA LEU A 394 16.25 -16.27 15.59
C LEU A 394 15.67 -17.15 16.71
N ALA A 395 14.76 -18.08 16.39
CA ALA A 395 14.22 -19.02 17.38
C ALA A 395 15.31 -19.91 17.99
N LEU A 396 16.24 -20.42 17.16
CA LEU A 396 17.41 -21.17 17.64
C LEU A 396 18.34 -20.28 18.49
N SER A 397 18.60 -19.06 18.04
CA SER A 397 19.43 -18.09 18.78
C SER A 397 18.84 -17.77 20.15
N LEU A 398 17.52 -17.56 20.26
CA LEU A 398 16.84 -17.35 21.53
C LEU A 398 17.03 -18.51 22.50
N ALA A 399 16.92 -19.75 22.03
CA ALA A 399 17.12 -20.93 22.86
C ALA A 399 18.56 -21.03 23.40
N ILE A 400 19.56 -20.66 22.58
CA ILE A 400 20.98 -20.64 22.97
C ILE A 400 21.23 -19.51 23.99
N GLN A 401 20.73 -18.29 23.70
CA GLN A 401 20.88 -17.13 24.57
C GLN A 401 20.23 -17.33 25.94
N ALA A 402 19.02 -17.94 25.98
CA ALA A 402 18.37 -18.29 27.24
C ALA A 402 19.17 -19.31 28.09
N ARG A 403 19.93 -20.21 27.45
CA ARG A 403 20.85 -21.11 28.15
C ARG A 403 22.09 -20.36 28.64
N GLN A 404 22.66 -19.49 27.81
CA GLN A 404 23.80 -18.66 28.17
C GLN A 404 23.47 -17.74 29.35
N GLN A 405 22.29 -17.11 29.35
CA GLN A 405 21.81 -16.28 30.46
C GLN A 405 21.82 -17.07 31.78
N ARG A 406 21.17 -18.24 31.82
CA ARG A 406 21.11 -19.08 33.03
C ARG A 406 22.47 -19.49 33.54
N LEU A 407 23.41 -19.81 32.64
CA LEU A 407 24.79 -20.15 33.05
C LEU A 407 25.53 -18.93 33.58
N GLY A 408 25.31 -17.77 32.96
CA GLY A 408 25.89 -16.52 33.41
C GLY A 408 25.38 -16.10 34.79
N GLU A 409 24.04 -16.16 35.04
CA GLU A 409 23.47 -15.89 36.36
C GLU A 409 24.10 -16.76 37.46
N LYS A 410 24.21 -18.05 37.18
CA LYS A 410 24.87 -18.99 38.14
C LYS A 410 26.36 -18.65 38.35
N THR A 411 27.04 -18.27 37.30
CA THR A 411 28.47 -17.89 37.42
C THR A 411 28.61 -16.58 38.20
N GLN A 412 27.71 -15.63 38.02
CA GLN A 412 27.69 -14.37 38.76
C GLN A 412 27.49 -14.62 40.27
N GLU A 413 26.54 -15.45 40.62
CA GLU A 413 26.29 -15.84 42.01
C GLU A 413 27.57 -16.44 42.65
N LEU A 414 28.20 -17.40 41.97
CA LEU A 414 29.43 -18.01 42.44
C LEU A 414 30.59 -17.01 42.58
N TYR A 415 30.72 -16.05 41.66
CA TYR A 415 31.80 -15.06 41.75
C TYR A 415 31.53 -14.04 42.85
N GLN A 416 30.27 -13.67 43.08
CA GLN A 416 29.92 -12.81 44.21
C GLN A 416 30.22 -13.48 45.54
N ASP A 417 29.91 -14.75 45.72
CA ASP A 417 30.24 -15.51 46.93
C ASP A 417 31.73 -15.63 47.16
N GLN A 418 32.50 -15.92 46.10
CA GLN A 418 33.97 -15.99 46.18
C GLN A 418 34.60 -14.62 46.54
N TYR A 419 34.05 -13.52 46.02
CA TYR A 419 34.51 -12.18 46.36
C TYR A 419 34.13 -11.77 47.79
N LEU A 420 32.90 -12.01 48.20
CA LEU A 420 32.36 -11.51 49.47
C LEU A 420 32.77 -12.36 50.66
N GLN A 421 32.72 -13.70 50.51
CA GLN A 421 32.91 -14.64 51.63
C GLN A 421 34.32 -15.18 51.71
N LEU A 422 34.95 -15.46 50.56
CA LEU A 422 36.24 -16.12 50.53
C LEU A 422 37.42 -15.17 50.25
N GLY A 423 37.15 -13.96 49.71
CA GLY A 423 38.17 -13.00 49.33
C GLY A 423 39.13 -13.47 48.24
N THR A 424 38.81 -14.59 47.56
CA THR A 424 39.68 -15.26 46.59
C THR A 424 39.53 -14.75 45.14
N ARG A 425 38.53 -13.94 44.87
CA ARG A 425 38.28 -13.37 43.54
C ARG A 425 38.48 -11.85 43.53
N PRO A 426 39.12 -11.29 42.50
CA PRO A 426 39.19 -9.85 42.33
C PRO A 426 37.82 -9.25 41.96
N LEU A 427 37.56 -8.02 42.42
CA LEU A 427 36.33 -7.31 42.11
C LEU A 427 36.10 -7.13 40.60
N LEU A 428 37.18 -7.00 39.84
CA LEU A 428 37.13 -6.85 38.39
C LEU A 428 36.40 -8.01 37.69
N ASP A 429 36.59 -9.26 38.15
CA ASP A 429 35.92 -10.42 37.58
C ASP A 429 34.39 -10.38 37.82
N VAL A 430 33.97 -9.90 39.02
CA VAL A 430 32.55 -9.72 39.35
C VAL A 430 31.94 -8.61 38.49
N LEU A 431 32.67 -7.49 38.31
CA LEU A 431 32.23 -6.38 37.46
C LEU A 431 32.13 -6.76 35.99
N ASN A 432 33.09 -7.49 35.44
CA ASN A 432 33.07 -7.95 34.06
C ASN A 432 31.90 -8.90 33.80
N LEU A 433 31.63 -9.81 34.72
CA LEU A 433 30.54 -10.74 34.56
C LEU A 433 29.16 -10.07 34.63
N SER A 434 28.99 -9.04 35.46
CA SER A 434 27.75 -8.26 35.54
C SER A 434 27.45 -7.49 34.26
N LEU A 435 28.43 -7.28 33.36
CA LEU A 435 28.25 -6.66 32.04
C LEU A 435 27.88 -7.66 30.96
N ILE A 436 28.30 -8.92 31.08
CA ILE A 436 28.07 -9.97 30.06
C ILE A 436 26.55 -10.39 30.03
N HIS A 437 25.84 -10.22 31.14
CA HIS A 437 24.43 -10.59 31.24
C HIS A 437 23.46 -9.75 30.41
N ILE A 438 23.90 -8.64 29.91
CA ILE A 438 23.08 -7.68 29.17
C ILE A 438 23.24 -7.83 27.68
#